data_cc69c3a0f14bd950367dafe218c32455
#
_entry.id   cc69c3a0f14bd950367dafe218c32455
#
_cell.length_a   1.000
_cell.length_b   1.000
_cell.length_c   1.000
_cell.angle_alpha   90.00
_cell.angle_beta   90.00
_cell.angle_gamma   90.00
#
_symmetry.space_group_name_H-M   'P 1'
#
loop_
_entity.id
_entity.type
_entity.pdbx_description
1 polymer ?
#
loop_
_entity_poly.entity_id
_entity_poly.type
_entity_poly.pdbx_seq_one_letter_code
_entity_poly.pdbx_strand_id
1 'polypeptide(L)'
;SKITGPIEASKRRTVQASVAGIETIKAFSLEPTQRKEWRQISSSSIRRSVAGQIANLAVTNINSTLTQIMTVVLVFTGVLLVLAGSLSAGAIISCNMLAGKLVAPVTAIFTFFADLTNFKNTIDTVGTTWNGPTERLGAGNQHVVKGGVVCRDVIVKFDDTAALNGLNLDIAPRTKVAVVGPSGSGKTTFLRLCQGFLRPNMGAMEIDGQNIRYLSLDNYRSQTTLIDAKPVFFGATIEENLRKVQPNISEREFQEILDISGLSRVLEELPDGISTEINQFGLPLSQGNRVTVALARGLMAKPKILLLDEALVNFDKSTQIGFFENFPKIAEHKTVMMATHDMRLTAEFEQIVVLEKGIVVGQGKHEDLLKTCPLYKELWTMDQKLSGA
;
A
#
# COMPACT_ATOMS: atom_id res chain seq x y z
N SER A 1 2.60 6.66 28.45
CA SER A 1 2.25 6.69 27.01
C SER A 1 2.90 5.54 26.22
N LYS A 2 4.10 5.05 26.54
CA LYS A 2 4.71 3.86 25.88
C LYS A 2 3.90 2.58 26.01
N ILE A 3 2.99 2.50 26.99
CA ILE A 3 2.23 1.28 27.30
C ILE A 3 0.81 1.30 26.73
N THR A 4 0.28 2.48 26.41
CA THR A 4 -1.07 2.63 25.81
C THR A 4 -1.08 2.47 24.29
N GLY A 5 -0.01 2.88 23.61
CA GLY A 5 0.11 2.79 22.16
C GLY A 5 -0.12 1.40 21.56
N PRO A 6 0.52 0.33 22.08
CA PRO A 6 0.34 -1.02 21.53
C PRO A 6 -1.10 -1.55 21.68
N ILE A 7 -1.81 -1.17 22.74
CA ILE A 7 -3.20 -1.63 22.99
C ILE A 7 -4.19 -0.90 22.08
N GLU A 8 -4.02 0.41 21.92
CA GLU A 8 -4.83 1.18 20.98
C GLU A 8 -4.59 0.72 19.54
N ALA A 9 -3.34 0.41 19.18
CA ALA A 9 -3.02 -0.19 17.89
C ALA A 9 -3.69 -1.56 17.71
N SER A 10 -3.66 -2.43 18.75
CA SER A 10 -4.36 -3.71 18.72
C SER A 10 -5.87 -3.54 18.56
N LYS A 11 -6.47 -2.61 19.31
CA LYS A 11 -7.89 -2.28 19.22
C LYS A 11 -8.29 -1.85 17.81
N ARG A 12 -7.54 -0.89 17.22
CA ARG A 12 -7.77 -0.45 15.84
C ARG A 12 -7.63 -1.60 14.85
N ARG A 13 -6.61 -2.43 15.01
CA ARG A 13 -6.35 -3.59 14.14
C ARG A 13 -7.48 -4.60 14.20
N THR A 14 -8.01 -4.91 15.39
CA THR A 14 -9.14 -5.82 15.57
C THR A 14 -10.42 -5.27 14.92
N VAL A 15 -10.70 -3.96 15.06
CA VAL A 15 -11.85 -3.33 14.39
C VAL A 15 -11.70 -3.39 12.88
N GLN A 16 -10.55 -2.99 12.35
CA GLN A 16 -10.29 -3.01 10.91
C GLN A 16 -10.40 -4.44 10.34
N ALA A 17 -9.83 -5.43 11.03
CA ALA A 17 -9.93 -6.83 10.61
C ALA A 17 -11.37 -7.34 10.66
N SER A 18 -12.16 -6.94 11.68
CA SER A 18 -13.56 -7.35 11.79
C SER A 18 -14.43 -6.71 10.70
N VAL A 19 -14.18 -5.46 10.36
CA VAL A 19 -14.92 -4.78 9.27
C VAL A 19 -14.52 -5.35 7.91
N ALA A 20 -13.21 -5.52 7.66
CA ALA A 20 -12.73 -6.07 6.40
C ALA A 20 -13.13 -7.54 6.19
N GLY A 21 -13.24 -8.32 7.28
CA GLY A 21 -13.58 -9.73 7.26
C GLY A 21 -15.03 -10.04 7.67
N ILE A 22 -15.97 -9.09 7.56
CA ILE A 22 -17.34 -9.25 8.06
C ILE A 22 -18.05 -10.45 7.43
N GLU A 23 -17.86 -10.68 6.15
CA GLU A 23 -18.44 -11.83 5.44
C GLU A 23 -17.90 -13.16 6.00
N THR A 24 -16.59 -13.22 6.26
CA THR A 24 -15.95 -14.40 6.86
C THR A 24 -16.48 -14.64 8.27
N ILE A 25 -16.62 -13.58 9.09
CA ILE A 25 -17.20 -13.69 10.44
C ILE A 25 -18.61 -14.26 10.35
N LYS A 26 -19.42 -13.80 9.41
CA LYS A 26 -20.78 -14.29 9.20
C LYS A 26 -20.81 -15.72 8.66
N ALA A 27 -19.98 -16.03 7.66
CA ALA A 27 -19.92 -17.36 7.04
C ALA A 27 -19.56 -18.47 8.04
N PHE A 28 -18.69 -18.15 9.01
CA PHE A 28 -18.25 -19.11 10.05
C PHE A 28 -18.90 -18.91 11.42
N SER A 29 -19.90 -18.01 11.54
CA SER A 29 -20.58 -17.69 12.82
C SER A 29 -19.61 -17.35 13.96
N LEU A 30 -18.57 -16.55 13.64
CA LEU A 30 -17.51 -16.19 14.58
C LEU A 30 -17.84 -15.01 15.49
N GLU A 31 -19.06 -14.46 15.46
CA GLU A 31 -19.47 -13.31 16.27
C GLU A 31 -19.24 -13.50 17.76
N PRO A 32 -19.52 -14.67 18.38
CA PRO A 32 -19.26 -14.87 19.81
C PRO A 32 -17.77 -14.77 20.13
N THR A 33 -16.92 -15.35 19.28
CA THR A 33 -15.45 -15.33 19.43
C THR A 33 -14.90 -13.93 19.30
N GLN A 34 -15.30 -13.20 18.23
CA GLN A 34 -14.89 -11.81 18.01
C GLN A 34 -15.37 -10.88 19.14
N ARG A 35 -16.59 -11.11 19.65
CA ARG A 35 -17.11 -10.35 20.80
C ARG A 35 -16.30 -10.63 22.07
N LYS A 36 -15.87 -11.85 22.30
CA LYS A 36 -15.03 -12.22 23.45
C LYS A 36 -13.66 -11.54 23.34
N GLU A 37 -13.03 -11.62 22.21
CA GLU A 37 -11.74 -10.99 21.93
C GLU A 37 -11.81 -9.46 22.09
N TRP A 38 -12.82 -8.83 21.51
CA TRP A 38 -13.09 -7.41 21.66
C TRP A 38 -13.26 -6.99 23.12
N ARG A 39 -14.04 -7.77 23.90
CA ARG A 39 -14.22 -7.50 25.33
C ARG A 39 -12.91 -7.58 26.10
N GLN A 40 -12.03 -8.52 25.80
CA GLN A 40 -10.74 -8.66 26.46
C GLN A 40 -9.83 -7.46 26.15
N ILE A 41 -9.71 -7.10 24.89
CA ILE A 41 -8.89 -5.94 24.46
C ILE A 41 -9.48 -4.64 25.02
N SER A 42 -10.79 -4.43 24.91
CA SER A 42 -11.47 -3.23 25.39
C SER A 42 -11.38 -3.10 26.92
N SER A 43 -11.60 -4.18 27.67
CA SER A 43 -11.51 -4.15 29.14
C SER A 43 -10.09 -3.81 29.62
N SER A 44 -9.06 -4.32 28.97
CA SER A 44 -7.66 -3.99 29.29
C SER A 44 -7.33 -2.52 28.98
N SER A 45 -7.85 -1.98 27.87
CA SER A 45 -7.71 -0.57 27.51
C SER A 45 -8.42 0.33 28.53
N ILE A 46 -9.68 0.00 28.87
CA ILE A 46 -10.48 0.78 29.84
C ILE A 46 -9.80 0.78 31.21
N ARG A 47 -9.37 -0.39 31.75
CA ARG A 47 -8.70 -0.46 33.05
C ARG A 47 -7.49 0.44 33.13
N ARG A 48 -6.67 0.50 32.07
CA ARG A 48 -5.48 1.35 32.04
C ARG A 48 -5.82 2.83 31.87
N SER A 49 -6.80 3.16 31.06
CA SER A 49 -7.29 4.53 30.93
C SER A 49 -7.84 5.06 32.26
N VAL A 50 -8.66 4.24 32.95
CA VAL A 50 -9.19 4.58 34.28
C VAL A 50 -8.07 4.73 35.30
N ALA A 51 -7.09 3.82 35.33
CA ALA A 51 -5.93 3.95 36.23
C ALA A 51 -5.15 5.25 36.00
N GLY A 52 -4.93 5.62 34.73
CA GLY A 52 -4.30 6.89 34.36
C GLY A 52 -5.14 8.11 34.79
N GLN A 53 -6.46 8.06 34.60
CA GLN A 53 -7.35 9.14 35.05
C GLN A 53 -7.39 9.26 36.58
N ILE A 54 -7.45 8.16 37.29
CA ILE A 54 -7.39 8.16 38.75
C ILE A 54 -6.08 8.77 39.26
N ALA A 55 -4.94 8.41 38.64
CA ALA A 55 -3.66 9.00 38.99
C ALA A 55 -3.64 10.52 38.77
N ASN A 56 -4.15 10.99 37.62
CA ASN A 56 -4.24 12.42 37.34
C ASN A 56 -5.18 13.16 38.31
N LEU A 57 -6.35 12.56 38.62
CA LEU A 57 -7.29 13.12 39.60
C LEU A 57 -6.65 13.16 41.00
N ALA A 58 -5.90 12.15 41.39
CA ALA A 58 -5.19 12.12 42.68
C ALA A 58 -4.17 13.26 42.76
N VAL A 59 -3.38 13.49 41.71
CA VAL A 59 -2.43 14.61 41.65
C VAL A 59 -3.16 15.97 41.76
N THR A 60 -4.26 16.13 41.01
CA THR A 60 -5.06 17.37 41.04
C THR A 60 -5.66 17.61 42.42
N ASN A 61 -6.22 16.56 43.05
CA ASN A 61 -6.80 16.66 44.40
C ASN A 61 -5.74 16.95 45.48
N ILE A 62 -4.57 16.31 45.41
CA ILE A 62 -3.46 16.61 46.33
C ILE A 62 -3.02 18.08 46.18
N ASN A 63 -2.88 18.59 44.95
CA ASN A 63 -2.53 19.98 44.73
C ASN A 63 -3.57 20.96 45.29
N SER A 64 -4.85 20.70 45.06
CA SER A 64 -5.92 21.54 45.64
C SER A 64 -5.96 21.53 47.14
N THR A 65 -5.81 20.33 47.75
CA THR A 65 -5.77 20.16 49.22
C THR A 65 -4.56 20.89 49.81
N LEU A 66 -3.35 20.77 49.24
CA LEU A 66 -2.19 21.46 49.68
C LEU A 66 -2.37 23.00 49.60
N THR A 67 -2.99 23.49 48.54
CA THR A 67 -3.30 24.90 48.37
C THR A 67 -4.27 25.41 49.47
N GLN A 68 -5.30 24.61 49.78
CA GLN A 68 -6.24 24.95 50.85
C GLN A 68 -5.54 24.98 52.23
N ILE A 69 -4.71 23.96 52.53
CA ILE A 69 -3.94 23.92 53.78
C ILE A 69 -3.00 25.15 53.88
N MET A 70 -2.29 25.44 52.79
CA MET A 70 -1.41 26.61 52.73
C MET A 70 -2.19 27.92 53.02
N THR A 71 -3.39 28.05 52.45
CA THR A 71 -4.24 29.23 52.68
C THR A 71 -4.66 29.34 54.14
N VAL A 72 -5.08 28.22 54.76
CA VAL A 72 -5.45 28.20 56.19
C VAL A 72 -4.26 28.57 57.08
N VAL A 73 -3.11 27.96 56.86
CA VAL A 73 -1.90 28.25 57.62
C VAL A 73 -1.47 29.72 57.47
N LEU A 74 -1.53 30.24 56.21
CA LEU A 74 -1.17 31.66 55.93
C LEU A 74 -2.12 32.61 56.67
N VAL A 75 -3.43 32.37 56.58
CA VAL A 75 -4.41 33.21 57.29
C VAL A 75 -4.23 33.11 58.81
N PHE A 76 -4.09 31.90 59.35
CA PHE A 76 -3.88 31.70 60.79
C PHE A 76 -2.62 32.41 61.31
N THR A 77 -1.47 32.21 60.67
CA THR A 77 -0.22 32.87 61.07
C THR A 77 -0.30 34.37 60.87
N GLY A 78 -0.93 34.83 59.76
CA GLY A 78 -1.17 36.23 59.49
C GLY A 78 -1.99 36.93 60.59
N VAL A 79 -3.08 36.31 61.06
CA VAL A 79 -3.90 36.83 62.16
C VAL A 79 -3.10 36.96 63.44
N LEU A 80 -2.27 35.96 63.78
CA LEU A 80 -1.42 36.05 65.00
C LEU A 80 -0.42 37.22 64.88
N LEU A 81 0.15 37.47 63.72
CA LEU A 81 1.10 38.61 63.48
C LEU A 81 0.39 39.96 63.50
N VAL A 82 -0.86 40.05 63.08
CA VAL A 82 -1.68 41.27 63.19
C VAL A 82 -2.01 41.55 64.66
N LEU A 83 -2.38 40.52 65.43
CA LEU A 83 -2.64 40.66 66.87
C LEU A 83 -1.37 41.08 67.66
N ALA A 84 -0.19 40.64 67.19
CA ALA A 84 1.11 41.06 67.75
C ALA A 84 1.58 42.45 67.28
N GLY A 85 0.78 43.17 66.45
CA GLY A 85 1.09 44.50 65.96
C GLY A 85 2.17 44.55 64.85
N SER A 86 2.61 43.41 64.35
CA SER A 86 3.70 43.29 63.38
C SER A 86 3.25 43.37 61.93
N LEU A 87 1.96 43.18 61.63
CA LEU A 87 1.40 43.21 60.27
C LEU A 87 0.03 43.92 60.28
N SER A 88 -0.30 44.52 59.11
CA SER A 88 -1.66 45.06 58.84
C SER A 88 -2.60 44.01 58.30
N ALA A 89 -3.92 44.17 58.53
CA ALA A 89 -4.93 43.27 57.93
C ALA A 89 -4.85 43.23 56.40
N GLY A 90 -4.53 44.35 55.74
CA GLY A 90 -4.30 44.41 54.30
C GLY A 90 -3.14 43.56 53.81
N ALA A 91 -2.09 43.37 54.64
CA ALA A 91 -0.96 42.54 54.28
C ALA A 91 -1.36 41.02 54.18
N ILE A 92 -2.27 40.55 55.01
CA ILE A 92 -2.77 39.17 54.94
C ILE A 92 -3.48 38.92 53.62
N ILE A 93 -4.34 39.87 53.22
CA ILE A 93 -5.09 39.78 51.96
C ILE A 93 -4.11 39.77 50.78
N SER A 94 -3.12 40.67 50.80
CA SER A 94 -2.11 40.72 49.74
C SER A 94 -1.26 39.47 49.67
N CYS A 95 -0.82 38.90 50.80
CA CYS A 95 -0.09 37.64 50.83
C CYS A 95 -0.91 36.45 50.31
N ASN A 96 -2.19 36.38 50.67
CA ASN A 96 -3.08 35.31 50.19
C ASN A 96 -3.29 35.42 48.68
N MET A 97 -3.48 36.63 48.14
CA MET A 97 -3.61 36.83 46.68
C MET A 97 -2.33 36.45 45.95
N LEU A 98 -1.15 36.80 46.50
CA LEU A 98 0.14 36.47 45.91
C LEU A 98 0.41 34.95 45.96
N ALA A 99 0.09 34.28 47.09
CA ALA A 99 0.24 32.87 47.26
C ALA A 99 -0.62 32.08 46.23
N GLY A 100 -1.89 32.49 46.03
CA GLY A 100 -2.77 31.91 45.03
C GLY A 100 -2.26 32.05 43.60
N LYS A 101 -1.59 33.21 43.31
CA LYS A 101 -0.98 33.44 41.97
C LYS A 101 0.29 32.63 41.73
N LEU A 102 0.98 32.16 42.77
CA LEU A 102 2.22 31.37 42.63
C LEU A 102 1.96 29.90 42.32
N VAL A 103 0.84 29.37 42.75
CA VAL A 103 0.50 27.93 42.55
C VAL A 103 0.34 27.58 41.06
N ALA A 104 -0.29 28.44 40.30
CA ALA A 104 -0.56 28.18 38.87
C ALA A 104 0.74 28.09 38.03
N PRO A 105 1.74 29.03 38.15
CA PRO A 105 3.01 28.89 37.46
C PRO A 105 3.79 27.62 37.83
N VAL A 106 3.78 27.25 39.12
CA VAL A 106 4.47 26.04 39.58
C VAL A 106 3.86 24.79 38.98
N THR A 107 2.54 24.67 39.00
CA THR A 107 1.84 23.52 38.33
C THR A 107 2.07 23.53 36.82
N ALA A 108 2.10 24.69 36.17
CA ALA A 108 2.39 24.82 34.74
C ALA A 108 3.80 24.30 34.38
N ILE A 109 4.80 24.50 35.24
CA ILE A 109 6.14 23.95 35.02
C ILE A 109 6.12 22.40 35.02
N PHE A 110 5.43 21.80 35.98
CA PHE A 110 5.34 20.35 36.06
C PHE A 110 4.56 19.75 34.85
N THR A 111 3.47 20.37 34.44
CA THR A 111 2.72 19.95 33.24
C THR A 111 3.56 20.09 32.00
N PHE A 112 4.34 21.18 31.87
CA PHE A 112 5.27 21.37 30.74
C PHE A 112 6.29 20.23 30.63
N PHE A 113 6.90 19.80 31.72
CA PHE A 113 7.83 18.68 31.70
C PHE A 113 7.14 17.34 31.32
N ALA A 114 5.92 17.14 31.76
CA ALA A 114 5.13 15.98 31.38
C ALA A 114 4.79 16.00 29.88
N ASP A 115 4.39 17.15 29.36
CA ASP A 115 4.06 17.35 27.95
C ASP A 115 5.32 17.26 27.05
N LEU A 116 6.46 17.75 27.51
CA LEU A 116 7.74 17.60 26.82
C LEU A 116 8.11 16.14 26.63
N THR A 117 7.85 15.29 27.63
CA THR A 117 8.08 13.86 27.56
C THR A 117 7.14 13.19 26.53
N ASN A 118 5.86 13.59 26.51
CA ASN A 118 4.89 13.11 25.52
C ASN A 118 5.27 13.57 24.09
N PHE A 119 5.72 14.82 23.95
CA PHE A 119 6.19 15.37 22.68
C PHE A 119 7.39 14.59 22.14
N LYS A 120 8.39 14.30 22.99
CA LYS A 120 9.54 13.48 22.60
C LYS A 120 9.13 12.10 22.12
N ASN A 121 8.23 11.41 22.82
CA ASN A 121 7.72 10.10 22.40
C ASN A 121 6.94 10.17 21.06
N THR A 122 6.26 11.29 20.80
CA THR A 122 5.56 11.52 19.53
C THR A 122 6.57 11.74 18.40
N ILE A 123 7.60 12.54 18.63
CA ILE A 123 8.70 12.76 17.65
C ILE A 123 9.40 11.44 17.35
N ASP A 124 9.73 10.62 18.35
CA ASP A 124 10.38 9.33 18.15
C ASP A 124 9.50 8.41 17.29
N THR A 125 8.18 8.42 17.51
CA THR A 125 7.23 7.63 16.72
C THR A 125 7.11 8.14 15.28
N VAL A 126 7.02 9.43 15.08
CA VAL A 126 7.00 10.04 13.74
C VAL A 126 8.36 9.86 13.06
N GLY A 127 9.46 10.00 13.82
CA GLY A 127 10.82 9.84 13.33
C GLY A 127 11.11 8.46 12.76
N THR A 128 10.55 7.40 13.33
CA THR A 128 10.69 6.04 12.77
C THR A 128 10.08 5.91 11.37
N THR A 129 8.98 6.61 11.12
CA THR A 129 8.34 6.65 9.80
C THR A 129 9.05 7.63 8.87
N TRP A 130 9.42 8.82 9.37
CA TRP A 130 10.04 9.88 8.59
C TRP A 130 11.47 9.55 8.14
N ASN A 131 12.25 8.90 9.00
CA ASN A 131 13.62 8.46 8.70
C ASN A 131 13.68 7.10 8.00
N GLY A 132 12.52 6.51 7.66
CA GLY A 132 12.47 5.31 6.84
C GLY A 132 13.12 5.53 5.48
N PRO A 133 13.52 4.46 4.78
CA PRO A 133 14.08 4.58 3.44
C PRO A 133 13.05 5.23 2.52
N THR A 134 13.34 6.44 2.07
CA THR A 134 12.49 7.19 1.14
C THR A 134 12.96 6.97 -0.29
N GLU A 135 12.01 6.88 -1.20
CA GLU A 135 12.30 6.96 -2.61
C GLU A 135 12.67 8.40 -2.97
N ARG A 136 13.84 8.61 -3.58
CA ARG A 136 14.27 9.93 -4.02
C ARG A 136 13.57 10.26 -5.33
N LEU A 137 12.50 11.03 -5.26
CA LEU A 137 11.80 11.57 -6.43
C LEU A 137 12.73 12.54 -7.20
N GLY A 138 12.72 12.45 -8.51
CA GLY A 138 13.54 13.30 -9.40
C GLY A 138 15.05 13.02 -9.37
N ALA A 139 15.52 12.08 -8.54
CA ALA A 139 16.93 11.69 -8.52
C ALA A 139 17.19 10.59 -9.56
N GLY A 140 18.29 10.71 -10.30
CA GLY A 140 18.70 9.75 -11.32
C GLY A 140 18.60 10.30 -12.74
N ASN A 141 19.05 9.49 -13.70
CA ASN A 141 19.07 9.84 -15.10
C ASN A 141 17.68 9.76 -15.71
N GLN A 142 17.28 10.81 -16.43
CA GLN A 142 16.11 10.73 -17.29
C GLN A 142 16.45 9.88 -18.52
N HIS A 143 15.57 8.95 -18.85
CA HIS A 143 15.77 8.03 -19.96
C HIS A 143 14.48 7.86 -20.76
N VAL A 144 14.60 7.89 -22.08
CA VAL A 144 13.49 7.54 -22.98
C VAL A 144 13.50 6.03 -23.17
N VAL A 145 12.51 5.36 -22.59
CA VAL A 145 12.41 3.90 -22.60
C VAL A 145 12.05 3.39 -23.97
N LYS A 146 12.83 2.44 -24.48
CA LYS A 146 12.54 1.66 -25.70
C LYS A 146 11.88 0.33 -25.39
N GLY A 147 12.15 -0.20 -24.19
CA GLY A 147 11.50 -1.39 -23.64
C GLY A 147 12.41 -2.63 -23.54
N GLY A 148 13.71 -2.53 -23.77
CA GLY A 148 14.64 -3.63 -23.53
C GLY A 148 14.88 -3.86 -22.04
N VAL A 149 14.91 -5.12 -21.60
CA VAL A 149 15.13 -5.48 -20.20
C VAL A 149 16.18 -6.60 -20.12
N VAL A 150 17.27 -6.34 -19.42
CA VAL A 150 18.35 -7.32 -19.19
C VAL A 150 18.56 -7.51 -17.70
N CYS A 151 18.51 -8.75 -17.25
CA CYS A 151 18.82 -9.15 -15.88
C CYS A 151 20.08 -10.00 -15.87
N ARG A 152 21.04 -9.67 -14.97
CA ARG A 152 22.29 -10.40 -14.78
C ARG A 152 22.43 -10.76 -13.30
N ASP A 153 22.32 -12.06 -13.00
CA ASP A 153 22.46 -12.65 -11.66
C ASP A 153 21.61 -11.94 -10.60
N VAL A 154 20.37 -11.56 -10.97
CA VAL A 154 19.50 -10.77 -10.12
C VAL A 154 18.97 -11.61 -8.97
N ILE A 155 19.19 -11.14 -7.74
CA ILE A 155 18.65 -11.71 -6.51
C ILE A 155 17.75 -10.68 -5.85
N VAL A 156 16.51 -11.07 -5.53
CA VAL A 156 15.56 -10.30 -4.72
C VAL A 156 15.13 -11.15 -3.53
N LYS A 157 15.36 -10.62 -2.32
CA LYS A 157 14.98 -11.28 -1.06
C LYS A 157 13.93 -10.48 -0.32
N PHE A 158 13.03 -11.20 0.31
CA PHE A 158 12.14 -10.70 1.35
C PHE A 158 12.53 -11.41 2.64
N ASP A 159 13.03 -10.66 3.61
CA ASP A 159 13.67 -11.19 4.80
C ASP A 159 14.75 -12.21 4.41
N ASP A 160 14.64 -13.47 4.84
CA ASP A 160 15.60 -14.55 4.54
C ASP A 160 15.24 -15.37 3.29
N THR A 161 14.10 -15.09 2.65
CA THR A 161 13.62 -15.87 1.51
C THR A 161 13.93 -15.17 0.19
N ALA A 162 14.67 -15.85 -0.70
CA ALA A 162 14.90 -15.37 -2.05
C ALA A 162 13.68 -15.64 -2.94
N ALA A 163 13.05 -14.58 -3.41
CA ALA A 163 11.95 -14.66 -4.38
C ALA A 163 12.45 -14.69 -5.82
N LEU A 164 13.60 -14.06 -6.11
CA LEU A 164 14.38 -14.24 -7.32
C LEU A 164 15.80 -14.64 -6.88
N ASN A 165 16.40 -15.63 -7.54
CA ASN A 165 17.64 -16.27 -7.08
C ASN A 165 18.64 -16.48 -8.22
N GLY A 166 19.31 -15.43 -8.65
CA GLY A 166 20.25 -15.48 -9.77
C GLY A 166 19.54 -15.45 -11.13
N LEU A 167 18.52 -14.57 -11.26
CA LEU A 167 17.75 -14.43 -12.49
C LEU A 167 18.65 -13.87 -13.61
N ASN A 168 18.77 -14.61 -14.70
CA ASN A 168 19.44 -14.20 -15.93
C ASN A 168 18.42 -14.20 -17.07
N LEU A 169 18.21 -13.05 -17.73
CA LEU A 169 17.19 -12.87 -18.72
C LEU A 169 17.54 -11.72 -19.66
N ASP A 170 17.23 -11.89 -20.94
CA ASP A 170 17.33 -10.84 -21.96
C ASP A 170 16.03 -10.75 -22.74
N ILE A 171 15.40 -9.57 -22.73
CA ILE A 171 14.18 -9.25 -23.45
C ILE A 171 14.46 -8.06 -24.37
N ALA A 172 14.34 -8.28 -25.66
CA ALA A 172 14.49 -7.23 -26.65
C ALA A 172 13.35 -6.18 -26.56
N PRO A 173 13.61 -4.91 -26.94
CA PRO A 173 12.54 -3.90 -27.03
C PRO A 173 11.40 -4.35 -27.95
N ARG A 174 10.17 -3.99 -27.57
CA ARG A 174 8.95 -4.26 -28.34
C ARG A 174 8.61 -5.73 -28.54
N THR A 175 9.09 -6.59 -27.67
CA THR A 175 8.80 -8.02 -27.68
C THR A 175 7.60 -8.33 -26.77
N LYS A 176 6.76 -9.27 -27.18
CA LYS A 176 5.66 -9.82 -26.40
C LYS A 176 6.16 -11.04 -25.66
N VAL A 177 6.18 -10.99 -24.32
CA VAL A 177 6.77 -12.01 -23.46
C VAL A 177 5.73 -12.58 -22.52
N ALA A 178 5.54 -13.90 -22.54
CA ALA A 178 4.80 -14.61 -21.52
C ALA A 178 5.76 -15.08 -20.42
N VAL A 179 5.40 -14.80 -19.17
CA VAL A 179 6.15 -15.27 -17.98
C VAL A 179 5.32 -16.35 -17.30
N VAL A 180 5.78 -17.58 -17.34
CA VAL A 180 5.06 -18.76 -16.84
C VAL A 180 5.86 -19.48 -15.75
N GLY A 181 5.19 -20.33 -14.99
CA GLY A 181 5.79 -21.12 -13.92
C GLY A 181 4.81 -21.42 -12.79
N PRO A 182 5.15 -22.31 -11.87
CA PRO A 182 4.31 -22.67 -10.73
C PRO A 182 3.99 -21.44 -9.84
N SER A 183 2.97 -21.59 -8.97
CA SER A 183 2.71 -20.58 -7.95
C SER A 183 3.96 -20.42 -7.06
N GLY A 184 4.31 -19.17 -6.72
CA GLY A 184 5.52 -18.89 -5.94
C GLY A 184 6.84 -18.95 -6.72
N SER A 185 6.84 -19.12 -8.06
CA SER A 185 8.07 -19.17 -8.86
C SER A 185 8.77 -17.80 -9.02
N GLY A 186 8.14 -16.69 -8.60
CA GLY A 186 8.73 -15.35 -8.68
C GLY A 186 8.18 -14.44 -9.78
N LYS A 187 7.14 -14.84 -10.54
CA LYS A 187 6.55 -14.07 -11.66
C LYS A 187 6.15 -12.64 -11.24
N THR A 188 5.31 -12.51 -10.23
CA THR A 188 4.89 -11.21 -9.68
C THR A 188 6.09 -10.38 -9.20
N THR A 189 7.06 -11.01 -8.54
CA THR A 189 8.28 -10.33 -8.06
C THR A 189 9.10 -9.80 -9.24
N PHE A 190 9.22 -10.58 -10.31
CA PHE A 190 9.89 -10.15 -11.54
C PHE A 190 9.17 -8.95 -12.19
N LEU A 191 7.85 -9.00 -12.35
CA LEU A 191 7.10 -7.86 -12.91
C LEU A 191 7.20 -6.61 -12.02
N ARG A 192 7.14 -6.77 -10.69
CA ARG A 192 7.33 -5.65 -9.75
C ARG A 192 8.76 -5.08 -9.78
N LEU A 193 9.75 -5.92 -10.01
CA LEU A 193 11.11 -5.48 -10.26
C LEU A 193 11.19 -4.68 -11.56
N CYS A 194 10.56 -5.15 -12.63
CA CYS A 194 10.47 -4.43 -13.91
C CYS A 194 9.75 -3.09 -13.77
N GLN A 195 8.75 -2.97 -12.90
CA GLN A 195 8.07 -1.69 -12.60
C GLN A 195 8.95 -0.75 -11.74
N GLY A 196 10.08 -1.22 -11.22
CA GLY A 196 10.93 -0.46 -10.32
C GLY A 196 10.37 -0.33 -8.91
N PHE A 197 9.41 -1.17 -8.51
CA PHE A 197 8.92 -1.23 -7.12
C PHE A 197 9.87 -1.95 -6.18
N LEU A 198 10.73 -2.79 -6.74
CA LEU A 198 11.74 -3.54 -6.02
C LEU A 198 13.13 -3.17 -6.55
N ARG A 199 14.13 -3.29 -5.69
CA ARG A 199 15.54 -3.16 -6.08
C ARG A 199 16.23 -4.50 -5.90
N PRO A 200 17.11 -4.90 -6.82
CA PRO A 200 17.92 -6.11 -6.63
C PRO A 200 18.78 -5.99 -5.36
N ASN A 201 18.80 -7.03 -4.54
CA ASN A 201 19.77 -7.17 -3.45
C ASN A 201 21.18 -7.42 -4.01
N MET A 202 21.27 -8.28 -5.04
CA MET A 202 22.49 -8.58 -5.77
C MET A 202 22.21 -8.63 -7.28
N GLY A 203 23.26 -8.54 -8.08
CA GLY A 203 23.15 -8.50 -9.53
C GLY A 203 22.71 -7.14 -10.06
N ALA A 204 22.38 -7.09 -11.33
CA ALA A 204 21.98 -5.88 -12.04
C ALA A 204 20.78 -6.12 -12.95
N MET A 205 19.84 -5.18 -12.95
CA MET A 205 18.80 -5.08 -13.95
C MET A 205 19.02 -3.80 -14.76
N GLU A 206 19.02 -3.94 -16.07
CA GLU A 206 19.21 -2.85 -17.01
C GLU A 206 17.98 -2.67 -17.88
N ILE A 207 17.61 -1.42 -18.09
CA ILE A 207 16.57 -0.98 -19.02
C ILE A 207 17.27 -0.26 -20.17
N ASP A 208 17.19 -0.83 -21.37
CA ASP A 208 17.87 -0.30 -22.56
C ASP A 208 19.37 0.00 -22.32
N GLY A 209 20.06 -0.88 -21.59
CA GLY A 209 21.49 -0.77 -21.25
C GLY A 209 21.79 0.16 -20.07
N GLN A 210 20.80 0.74 -19.42
CA GLN A 210 21.00 1.55 -18.22
C GLN A 210 20.52 0.81 -16.96
N ASN A 211 21.38 0.72 -15.94
CA ASN A 211 21.00 0.08 -14.68
C ASN A 211 19.87 0.86 -14.00
N ILE A 212 18.79 0.17 -13.64
CA ILE A 212 17.58 0.75 -13.02
C ILE A 212 17.89 1.53 -11.72
N ARG A 213 18.99 1.21 -11.03
CA ARG A 213 19.43 1.93 -9.82
C ARG A 213 19.79 3.39 -10.07
N TYR A 214 20.17 3.72 -11.30
CA TYR A 214 20.60 5.06 -11.70
C TYR A 214 19.52 5.83 -12.47
N LEU A 215 18.40 5.18 -12.80
CA LEU A 215 17.29 5.84 -13.48
C LEU A 215 16.46 6.68 -12.50
N SER A 216 15.92 7.79 -12.99
CA SER A 216 14.84 8.51 -12.34
C SER A 216 13.59 7.64 -12.38
N LEU A 217 13.16 7.13 -11.23
CA LEU A 217 12.01 6.21 -11.15
C LEU A 217 10.71 6.89 -11.58
N ASP A 218 10.56 8.18 -11.36
CA ASP A 218 9.40 8.94 -11.82
C ASP A 218 9.32 8.97 -13.34
N ASN A 219 10.45 9.31 -13.98
CA ASN A 219 10.54 9.30 -15.44
C ASN A 219 10.38 7.90 -16.01
N TYR A 220 10.94 6.89 -15.37
CA TYR A 220 10.79 5.50 -15.79
C TYR A 220 9.34 5.02 -15.65
N ARG A 221 8.70 5.26 -14.51
CA ARG A 221 7.31 4.81 -14.24
C ARG A 221 6.27 5.56 -15.04
N SER A 222 6.56 6.78 -15.48
CA SER A 222 5.67 7.47 -16.42
C SER A 222 5.62 6.80 -17.80
N GLN A 223 6.58 5.91 -18.10
CA GLN A 223 6.70 5.18 -19.37
C GLN A 223 6.44 3.66 -19.20
N THR A 224 6.10 3.21 -17.98
CA THR A 224 5.84 1.81 -17.68
C THR A 224 4.53 1.67 -16.92
N THR A 225 3.79 0.61 -17.17
CA THR A 225 2.51 0.35 -16.48
C THR A 225 2.44 -1.09 -16.03
N LEU A 226 2.03 -1.30 -14.78
CA LEU A 226 1.71 -2.61 -14.23
C LEU A 226 0.21 -2.70 -13.92
N ILE A 227 -0.41 -3.76 -14.41
CA ILE A 227 -1.82 -4.07 -14.17
C ILE A 227 -1.91 -5.39 -13.42
N ASP A 228 -2.43 -5.33 -12.20
CA ASP A 228 -2.65 -6.49 -11.33
C ASP A 228 -4.03 -7.11 -11.57
N ALA A 229 -4.19 -8.39 -11.23
CA ALA A 229 -5.48 -9.09 -11.23
C ALA A 229 -6.53 -8.47 -10.28
N LYS A 230 -6.08 -7.70 -9.28
CA LYS A 230 -6.94 -7.00 -8.30
C LYS A 230 -6.59 -5.50 -8.28
N PRO A 231 -6.98 -4.75 -9.32
CA PRO A 231 -6.63 -3.34 -9.39
C PRO A 231 -7.33 -2.52 -8.30
N VAL A 232 -6.65 -1.47 -7.85
CA VAL A 232 -7.18 -0.48 -6.92
C VAL A 232 -7.53 0.80 -7.68
N PHE A 233 -8.65 1.41 -7.30
CA PHE A 233 -9.15 2.65 -7.89
C PHE A 233 -9.11 3.80 -6.89
N PHE A 234 -9.17 5.02 -7.43
CA PHE A 234 -9.40 6.21 -6.62
C PHE A 234 -10.93 6.42 -6.59
N GLY A 235 -11.55 6.47 -5.40
CA GLY A 235 -13.00 6.59 -5.26
C GLY A 235 -13.54 7.80 -6.04
N ALA A 236 -14.20 7.53 -7.16
CA ALA A 236 -14.69 8.49 -8.14
C ALA A 236 -15.37 7.73 -9.29
N THR A 237 -15.77 8.43 -10.35
CA THR A 237 -16.30 7.80 -11.56
C THR A 237 -15.22 7.04 -12.34
N ILE A 238 -15.65 6.18 -13.27
CA ILE A 238 -14.73 5.51 -14.20
C ILE A 238 -13.95 6.57 -15.00
N GLU A 239 -14.62 7.59 -15.52
CA GLU A 239 -14.00 8.67 -16.28
C GLU A 239 -12.90 9.38 -15.51
N GLU A 240 -13.18 9.78 -14.26
CA GLU A 240 -12.20 10.43 -13.41
C GLU A 240 -10.97 9.55 -13.14
N ASN A 241 -11.16 8.24 -12.96
CA ASN A 241 -10.04 7.30 -12.83
C ASN A 241 -9.16 7.21 -14.08
N LEU A 242 -9.75 7.34 -15.26
CA LEU A 242 -9.03 7.34 -16.55
C LEU A 242 -8.31 8.67 -16.78
N ARG A 243 -9.05 9.79 -16.69
CA ARG A 243 -8.50 11.14 -16.94
C ARG A 243 -7.47 11.57 -15.92
N LYS A 244 -7.48 10.98 -14.72
CA LYS A 244 -6.45 11.26 -13.69
C LYS A 244 -5.04 10.93 -14.15
N VAL A 245 -4.87 9.94 -15.03
CA VAL A 245 -3.56 9.55 -15.58
C VAL A 245 -3.13 10.51 -16.66
N GLN A 246 -4.04 10.95 -17.54
CA GLN A 246 -3.78 11.84 -18.64
C GLN A 246 -4.90 12.88 -18.76
N PRO A 247 -4.84 13.99 -17.99
CA PRO A 247 -5.94 14.97 -17.96
C PRO A 247 -6.22 15.65 -19.30
N ASN A 248 -5.20 15.81 -20.12
CA ASN A 248 -5.25 16.53 -21.41
C ASN A 248 -5.31 15.59 -22.63
N ILE A 249 -5.77 14.34 -22.45
CA ILE A 249 -5.93 13.42 -23.58
C ILE A 249 -7.00 13.96 -24.55
N SER A 250 -6.75 13.86 -25.87
CA SER A 250 -7.76 14.23 -26.85
C SER A 250 -8.94 13.25 -26.82
N GLU A 251 -10.15 13.75 -27.12
CA GLU A 251 -11.36 12.91 -27.11
C GLU A 251 -11.25 11.72 -28.07
N ARG A 252 -10.62 11.94 -29.23
CA ARG A 252 -10.39 10.88 -30.20
C ARG A 252 -9.50 9.76 -29.64
N GLU A 253 -8.37 10.12 -29.01
CA GLU A 253 -7.47 9.13 -28.39
C GLU A 253 -8.12 8.45 -27.18
N PHE A 254 -8.91 9.21 -26.41
CA PHE A 254 -9.66 8.68 -25.29
C PHE A 254 -10.59 7.57 -25.76
N GLN A 255 -11.42 7.84 -26.77
CA GLN A 255 -12.35 6.86 -27.32
C GLN A 255 -11.61 5.65 -27.94
N GLU A 256 -10.51 5.88 -28.66
CA GLU A 256 -9.70 4.80 -29.21
C GLU A 256 -9.18 3.85 -28.13
N ILE A 257 -8.76 4.39 -26.97
CA ILE A 257 -8.29 3.56 -25.85
C ILE A 257 -9.45 2.78 -25.21
N LEU A 258 -10.65 3.38 -25.10
CA LEU A 258 -11.83 2.66 -24.62
C LEU A 258 -12.13 1.45 -25.51
N ASP A 259 -12.06 1.63 -26.83
CA ASP A 259 -12.35 0.57 -27.81
C ASP A 259 -11.28 -0.54 -27.78
N ILE A 260 -9.99 -0.15 -27.82
CA ILE A 260 -8.87 -1.11 -27.83
C ILE A 260 -8.81 -1.91 -26.51
N SER A 261 -9.12 -1.30 -25.38
CA SER A 261 -9.15 -1.98 -24.09
C SER A 261 -10.36 -2.88 -23.89
N GLY A 262 -11.38 -2.75 -24.75
CA GLY A 262 -12.67 -3.43 -24.60
C GLY A 262 -13.60 -2.76 -23.58
N LEU A 263 -13.22 -1.58 -23.07
CA LEU A 263 -14.01 -0.87 -22.07
C LEU A 263 -15.31 -0.31 -22.64
N SER A 264 -15.36 0.08 -23.92
CA SER A 264 -16.59 0.56 -24.57
C SER A 264 -17.74 -0.41 -24.40
N ARG A 265 -17.51 -1.72 -24.58
CA ARG A 265 -18.53 -2.76 -24.35
C ARG A 265 -19.01 -2.81 -22.90
N VAL A 266 -18.09 -2.69 -21.94
CA VAL A 266 -18.44 -2.67 -20.51
C VAL A 266 -19.31 -1.46 -20.17
N LEU A 267 -19.00 -0.30 -20.75
CA LEU A 267 -19.75 0.95 -20.51
C LEU A 267 -21.17 0.88 -21.09
N GLU A 268 -21.41 0.17 -22.20
CA GLU A 268 -22.75 -0.04 -22.78
C GLU A 268 -23.65 -0.86 -21.85
N GLU A 269 -23.07 -1.75 -21.01
CA GLU A 269 -23.83 -2.56 -20.05
C GLU A 269 -24.13 -1.83 -18.73
N LEU A 270 -23.48 -0.69 -18.49
CA LEU A 270 -23.65 0.07 -17.24
C LEU A 270 -24.70 1.17 -17.40
N PRO A 271 -25.64 1.31 -16.44
CA PRO A 271 -26.70 2.33 -16.50
C PRO A 271 -26.19 3.76 -16.66
N ASP A 272 -25.12 4.09 -15.95
CA ASP A 272 -24.52 5.42 -15.97
C ASP A 272 -23.27 5.49 -16.88
N GLY A 273 -23.00 4.44 -17.65
CA GLY A 273 -21.87 4.37 -18.58
C GLY A 273 -20.55 4.75 -17.91
N ILE A 274 -19.82 5.68 -18.51
CA ILE A 274 -18.51 6.16 -18.03
C ILE A 274 -18.61 6.97 -16.73
N SER A 275 -19.79 7.51 -16.40
CA SER A 275 -20.05 8.26 -15.17
C SER A 275 -20.35 7.33 -13.98
N THR A 276 -20.32 6.02 -14.16
CA THR A 276 -20.54 5.06 -13.08
C THR A 276 -19.52 5.28 -11.95
N GLU A 277 -20.02 5.51 -10.74
CA GLU A 277 -19.20 5.64 -9.54
C GLU A 277 -18.65 4.29 -9.09
N ILE A 278 -17.35 4.25 -8.80
CA ILE A 278 -16.67 3.05 -8.29
C ILE A 278 -15.91 3.39 -7.00
N ASN A 279 -15.95 2.48 -6.04
CA ASN A 279 -15.14 2.62 -4.83
C ASN A 279 -13.69 2.18 -5.06
N GLN A 280 -12.85 2.28 -4.03
CA GLN A 280 -11.44 1.88 -4.11
C GLN A 280 -11.20 0.41 -4.54
N PHE A 281 -12.19 -0.47 -4.38
CA PHE A 281 -12.14 -1.87 -4.79
C PHE A 281 -12.81 -2.11 -6.15
N GLY A 282 -13.30 -1.06 -6.81
CA GLY A 282 -13.96 -1.12 -8.10
C GLY A 282 -15.41 -1.61 -8.07
N LEU A 283 -16.05 -1.68 -6.89
CA LEU A 283 -17.48 -1.99 -6.82
C LEU A 283 -18.31 -0.82 -7.39
N PRO A 284 -19.38 -1.09 -8.15
CA PRO A 284 -20.09 -2.38 -8.30
C PRO A 284 -19.60 -3.29 -9.45
N LEU A 285 -18.51 -2.96 -10.14
CA LEU A 285 -18.04 -3.71 -11.30
C LEU A 285 -17.68 -5.17 -10.98
N SER A 286 -17.89 -6.08 -11.94
CA SER A 286 -17.35 -7.42 -11.90
C SER A 286 -15.82 -7.41 -11.87
N GLN A 287 -15.17 -8.50 -11.48
CA GLN A 287 -13.71 -8.53 -11.40
C GLN A 287 -13.04 -8.39 -12.78
N GLY A 288 -13.61 -9.00 -13.82
CA GLY A 288 -13.16 -8.80 -15.20
C GLY A 288 -13.28 -7.34 -15.63
N ASN A 289 -14.46 -6.73 -15.42
CA ASN A 289 -14.68 -5.32 -15.76
C ASN A 289 -13.71 -4.37 -15.04
N ARG A 290 -13.34 -4.66 -13.77
CA ARG A 290 -12.32 -3.89 -13.06
C ARG A 290 -10.97 -3.95 -13.75
N VAL A 291 -10.56 -5.12 -14.21
CA VAL A 291 -9.30 -5.29 -14.94
C VAL A 291 -9.36 -4.56 -16.29
N THR A 292 -10.51 -4.59 -16.98
CA THR A 292 -10.72 -3.83 -18.22
C THR A 292 -10.58 -2.31 -17.99
N VAL A 293 -11.17 -1.78 -16.92
CA VAL A 293 -10.98 -0.36 -16.53
C VAL A 293 -9.52 -0.08 -16.20
N ALA A 294 -8.84 -0.97 -15.48
CA ALA A 294 -7.42 -0.81 -15.15
C ALA A 294 -6.53 -0.88 -16.41
N LEU A 295 -6.87 -1.71 -17.38
CA LEU A 295 -6.19 -1.79 -18.68
C LEU A 295 -6.36 -0.47 -19.45
N ALA A 296 -7.59 0.04 -19.56
CA ALA A 296 -7.85 1.33 -20.18
C ALA A 296 -7.04 2.44 -19.51
N ARG A 297 -7.11 2.53 -18.16
CA ARG A 297 -6.32 3.48 -17.37
C ARG A 297 -4.82 3.34 -17.62
N GLY A 298 -4.31 2.12 -17.69
CA GLY A 298 -2.91 1.86 -17.97
C GLY A 298 -2.48 2.29 -19.38
N LEU A 299 -3.34 2.10 -20.38
CA LEU A 299 -3.09 2.52 -21.75
C LEU A 299 -3.13 4.05 -21.93
N MET A 300 -3.94 4.78 -21.09
CA MET A 300 -3.92 6.25 -21.08
C MET A 300 -2.53 6.82 -20.78
N ALA A 301 -1.71 6.11 -19.99
CA ALA A 301 -0.32 6.50 -19.71
C ALA A 301 0.61 6.38 -20.94
N LYS A 302 0.15 5.79 -22.05
CA LYS A 302 0.95 5.53 -23.29
C LYS A 302 2.29 4.83 -22.97
N PRO A 303 2.28 3.72 -22.22
CA PRO A 303 3.49 3.08 -21.72
C PRO A 303 4.34 2.51 -22.87
N LYS A 304 5.65 2.45 -22.66
CA LYS A 304 6.60 1.72 -23.51
C LYS A 304 6.78 0.28 -23.06
N ILE A 305 6.56 0.03 -21.75
CA ILE A 305 6.53 -1.31 -21.15
C ILE A 305 5.19 -1.49 -20.47
N LEU A 306 4.45 -2.51 -20.88
CA LEU A 306 3.18 -2.91 -20.29
C LEU A 306 3.36 -4.26 -19.57
N LEU A 307 3.09 -4.26 -18.29
CA LEU A 307 3.22 -5.42 -17.42
C LEU A 307 1.82 -5.87 -16.99
N LEU A 308 1.50 -7.15 -17.17
CA LEU A 308 0.21 -7.75 -16.84
C LEU A 308 0.46 -8.89 -15.85
N ASP A 309 0.09 -8.71 -14.58
CA ASP A 309 0.29 -9.71 -13.54
C ASP A 309 -1.01 -10.47 -13.28
N GLU A 310 -1.13 -11.65 -13.91
CA GLU A 310 -2.32 -12.49 -13.85
C GLU A 310 -3.64 -11.74 -14.19
N ALA A 311 -3.53 -10.67 -14.96
CA ALA A 311 -4.63 -9.74 -15.21
C ALA A 311 -5.83 -10.42 -15.90
N LEU A 312 -5.59 -11.37 -16.81
CA LEU A 312 -6.63 -12.01 -17.60
C LEU A 312 -7.32 -13.20 -16.89
N VAL A 313 -6.87 -13.57 -15.72
CA VAL A 313 -7.40 -14.75 -14.96
C VAL A 313 -8.88 -14.62 -14.63
N ASN A 314 -9.35 -13.38 -14.51
CA ASN A 314 -10.73 -13.07 -14.14
C ASN A 314 -11.60 -12.71 -15.35
N PHE A 315 -11.08 -12.78 -16.55
CA PHE A 315 -11.84 -12.57 -17.77
C PHE A 315 -12.67 -13.81 -18.08
N ASP A 316 -13.92 -13.61 -18.47
CA ASP A 316 -14.68 -14.66 -19.14
C ASP A 316 -14.11 -14.93 -20.55
N LYS A 317 -14.52 -16.03 -21.16
CA LYS A 317 -14.02 -16.44 -22.48
C LYS A 317 -14.24 -15.37 -23.56
N SER A 318 -15.37 -14.68 -23.53
CA SER A 318 -15.69 -13.65 -24.53
C SER A 318 -14.81 -12.42 -24.39
N THR A 319 -14.60 -11.94 -23.16
CA THR A 319 -13.70 -10.82 -22.85
C THR A 319 -12.25 -11.18 -23.18
N GLN A 320 -11.84 -12.43 -22.91
CA GLN A 320 -10.50 -12.90 -23.23
C GLN A 320 -10.25 -12.94 -24.73
N ILE A 321 -11.21 -13.43 -25.52
CA ILE A 321 -11.14 -13.42 -27.00
C ILE A 321 -11.01 -11.98 -27.50
N GLY A 322 -11.90 -11.08 -27.05
CA GLY A 322 -11.85 -9.66 -27.46
C GLY A 322 -10.54 -8.96 -27.08
N PHE A 323 -9.94 -9.33 -25.93
CA PHE A 323 -8.60 -8.83 -25.57
C PHE A 323 -7.55 -9.29 -26.59
N PHE A 324 -7.52 -10.59 -26.96
CA PHE A 324 -6.52 -11.09 -27.91
C PHE A 324 -6.73 -10.59 -29.34
N GLU A 325 -7.96 -10.33 -29.78
CA GLU A 325 -8.25 -9.65 -31.04
C GLU A 325 -7.64 -8.25 -31.09
N ASN A 326 -7.67 -7.53 -29.95
CA ASN A 326 -7.09 -6.21 -29.83
C ASN A 326 -5.61 -6.23 -29.40
N PHE A 327 -5.07 -7.38 -28.99
CA PHE A 327 -3.71 -7.48 -28.45
C PHE A 327 -2.62 -6.97 -29.39
N PRO A 328 -2.67 -7.16 -30.72
CA PRO A 328 -1.72 -6.54 -31.63
C PRO A 328 -1.69 -5.01 -31.54
N LYS A 329 -2.86 -4.36 -31.40
CA LYS A 329 -2.97 -2.90 -31.22
C LYS A 329 -2.50 -2.46 -29.83
N ILE A 330 -2.88 -3.21 -28.77
CA ILE A 330 -2.42 -2.97 -27.40
C ILE A 330 -0.90 -3.04 -27.30
N ALA A 331 -0.27 -4.01 -27.95
CA ALA A 331 1.16 -4.27 -27.92
C ALA A 331 1.95 -3.43 -28.94
N GLU A 332 1.28 -2.67 -29.80
CA GLU A 332 1.95 -1.89 -30.84
C GLU A 332 2.99 -0.93 -30.24
N HIS A 333 4.22 -1.04 -30.73
CA HIS A 333 5.37 -0.25 -30.28
C HIS A 333 5.72 -0.38 -28.78
N LYS A 334 5.24 -1.43 -28.09
CA LYS A 334 5.47 -1.65 -26.65
C LYS A 334 6.12 -3.01 -26.41
N THR A 335 6.91 -3.09 -25.36
CA THR A 335 7.27 -4.37 -24.75
C THR A 335 6.13 -4.78 -23.80
N VAL A 336 5.55 -5.96 -24.01
CA VAL A 336 4.49 -6.47 -23.16
C VAL A 336 4.99 -7.72 -22.44
N MET A 337 4.90 -7.73 -21.12
CA MET A 337 5.23 -8.89 -20.31
C MET A 337 3.99 -9.32 -19.53
N MET A 338 3.53 -10.54 -19.74
CA MET A 338 2.36 -11.08 -19.07
C MET A 338 2.71 -12.31 -18.24
N ALA A 339 2.55 -12.20 -16.92
CA ALA A 339 2.54 -13.36 -16.05
C ALA A 339 1.18 -14.06 -16.15
N THR A 340 1.19 -15.36 -16.45
CA THR A 340 -0.01 -16.15 -16.58
C THR A 340 0.18 -17.58 -16.12
N HIS A 341 -0.89 -18.21 -15.65
CA HIS A 341 -1.00 -19.64 -15.42
C HIS A 341 -1.73 -20.35 -16.56
N ASP A 342 -2.45 -19.62 -17.41
CA ASP A 342 -3.12 -20.17 -18.58
C ASP A 342 -2.10 -20.36 -19.72
N MET A 343 -1.70 -21.61 -19.91
CA MET A 343 -0.69 -21.95 -20.90
C MET A 343 -1.17 -21.78 -22.33
N ARG A 344 -2.49 -21.82 -22.59
CA ARG A 344 -3.07 -21.65 -23.93
C ARG A 344 -2.76 -20.27 -24.50
N LEU A 345 -2.64 -19.25 -23.62
CA LEU A 345 -2.34 -17.88 -24.01
C LEU A 345 -0.90 -17.71 -24.48
N THR A 346 0.00 -18.62 -24.11
CA THR A 346 1.42 -18.51 -24.40
C THR A 346 1.75 -18.58 -25.90
N ALA A 347 0.88 -19.21 -26.69
CA ALA A 347 1.05 -19.27 -28.16
C ALA A 347 0.98 -17.90 -28.85
N GLU A 348 0.34 -16.91 -28.23
CA GLU A 348 0.22 -15.55 -28.74
C GLU A 348 1.49 -14.69 -28.49
N PHE A 349 2.49 -15.23 -27.80
CA PHE A 349 3.68 -14.51 -27.39
C PHE A 349 4.91 -14.92 -28.22
N GLU A 350 5.75 -13.93 -28.53
CA GLU A 350 6.98 -14.12 -29.32
C GLU A 350 8.06 -14.84 -28.53
N GLN A 351 8.03 -14.66 -27.20
CA GLN A 351 8.99 -15.22 -26.26
C GLN A 351 8.26 -15.68 -24.99
N ILE A 352 8.67 -16.82 -24.48
CA ILE A 352 8.18 -17.36 -23.21
C ILE A 352 9.36 -17.50 -22.27
N VAL A 353 9.17 -17.06 -21.04
CA VAL A 353 10.12 -17.20 -19.93
C VAL A 353 9.53 -18.12 -18.89
N VAL A 354 10.20 -19.22 -18.61
CA VAL A 354 9.76 -20.20 -17.63
C VAL A 354 10.53 -20.00 -16.34
N LEU A 355 9.82 -19.65 -15.26
CA LEU A 355 10.38 -19.42 -13.94
C LEU A 355 10.12 -20.60 -13.01
N GLU A 356 11.14 -21.04 -12.30
CA GLU A 356 11.05 -21.98 -11.20
C GLU A 356 11.93 -21.53 -10.03
N LYS A 357 11.33 -21.37 -8.84
CA LYS A 357 12.05 -20.97 -7.60
C LYS A 357 12.95 -19.74 -7.78
N GLY A 358 12.48 -18.75 -8.56
CA GLY A 358 13.19 -17.51 -8.81
C GLY A 358 14.30 -17.56 -9.86
N ILE A 359 14.40 -18.66 -10.60
CA ILE A 359 15.41 -18.88 -11.65
C ILE A 359 14.69 -19.05 -13.00
N VAL A 360 15.32 -18.59 -14.09
CA VAL A 360 14.86 -18.89 -15.46
C VAL A 360 15.36 -20.29 -15.82
N VAL A 361 14.43 -21.24 -16.00
CA VAL A 361 14.74 -22.63 -16.39
C VAL A 361 14.49 -22.90 -17.87
N GLY A 362 13.85 -21.97 -18.55
CA GLY A 362 13.63 -22.02 -20.00
C GLY A 362 13.27 -20.67 -20.56
N GLN A 363 13.76 -20.39 -21.78
CA GLN A 363 13.45 -19.17 -22.53
C GLN A 363 13.42 -19.51 -24.03
N GLY A 364 12.37 -19.11 -24.73
CA GLY A 364 12.24 -19.34 -26.16
C GLY A 364 10.81 -19.32 -26.66
N LYS A 365 10.54 -19.88 -27.82
CA LYS A 365 9.22 -20.03 -28.39
C LYS A 365 8.49 -21.26 -27.85
N HIS A 366 7.19 -21.27 -27.97
CA HIS A 366 6.34 -22.39 -27.53
C HIS A 366 6.83 -23.77 -28.02
N GLU A 367 7.06 -23.89 -29.32
CA GLU A 367 7.47 -25.16 -29.96
C GLU A 367 8.84 -25.66 -29.47
N ASP A 368 9.76 -24.74 -29.22
CA ASP A 368 11.10 -25.05 -28.73
C ASP A 368 11.07 -25.50 -27.27
N LEU A 369 10.29 -24.78 -26.45
CA LEU A 369 10.17 -25.09 -25.02
C LEU A 369 9.46 -26.41 -24.75
N LEU A 370 8.50 -26.81 -25.59
CA LEU A 370 7.90 -28.13 -25.50
C LEU A 370 8.92 -29.27 -25.67
N LYS A 371 10.03 -29.03 -26.41
CA LYS A 371 11.09 -30.01 -26.65
C LYS A 371 12.21 -29.90 -25.63
N THR A 372 12.57 -28.68 -25.19
CA THR A 372 13.78 -28.39 -24.44
C THR A 372 13.56 -28.17 -22.95
N CYS A 373 12.34 -27.76 -22.52
CA CYS A 373 12.04 -27.44 -21.12
C CYS A 373 11.02 -28.43 -20.52
N PRO A 374 11.46 -29.40 -19.69
CA PRO A 374 10.55 -30.38 -19.09
C PRO A 374 9.43 -29.75 -18.27
N LEU A 375 9.75 -28.72 -17.48
CA LEU A 375 8.77 -28.00 -16.66
C LEU A 375 7.69 -27.32 -17.53
N TYR A 376 8.08 -26.69 -18.64
CA TYR A 376 7.12 -26.09 -19.56
C TYR A 376 6.16 -27.12 -20.15
N LYS A 377 6.68 -28.28 -20.56
CA LYS A 377 5.88 -29.39 -21.08
C LYS A 377 4.93 -29.94 -20.03
N GLU A 378 5.36 -30.05 -18.78
CA GLU A 378 4.52 -30.48 -17.67
C GLU A 378 3.36 -29.50 -17.43
N LEU A 379 3.66 -28.20 -17.32
CA LEU A 379 2.65 -27.16 -17.14
C LEU A 379 1.64 -27.14 -18.29
N TRP A 380 2.12 -27.24 -19.52
CA TRP A 380 1.26 -27.31 -20.71
C TRP A 380 0.32 -28.52 -20.67
N THR A 381 0.87 -29.70 -20.35
CA THR A 381 0.08 -30.94 -20.30
C THR A 381 -0.95 -30.92 -19.18
N MET A 382 -0.61 -30.32 -18.03
CA MET A 382 -1.55 -30.15 -16.92
C MET A 382 -2.69 -29.22 -17.30
N ASP A 383 -2.41 -28.08 -17.93
CA ASP A 383 -3.43 -27.12 -18.35
C ASP A 383 -4.40 -27.72 -19.37
N GLN A 384 -3.90 -28.49 -20.33
CA GLN A 384 -4.74 -29.21 -21.30
C GLN A 384 -5.67 -30.21 -20.63
N LYS A 385 -5.19 -30.98 -19.66
CA LYS A 385 -6.03 -31.93 -18.90
C LYS A 385 -7.13 -31.26 -18.11
N LEU A 386 -6.86 -30.09 -17.53
CA LEU A 386 -7.83 -29.32 -16.76
C LEU A 386 -8.88 -28.63 -17.65
N SER A 387 -8.53 -28.34 -18.89
CA SER A 387 -9.41 -27.66 -19.85
C SER A 387 -10.35 -28.61 -20.59
N GLY A 388 -10.25 -29.93 -20.39
CA GLY A 388 -11.18 -30.94 -20.97
C GLY A 388 -11.01 -31.10 -22.45
N ALA A 389 -9.84 -30.87 -23.00
CA ALA A 389 -9.48 -31.14 -24.39
C ALA A 389 -8.86 -32.53 -24.53
#